data_bb5df0e1144c0251751925bf4d35ea20
#
_entry.id   bb5df0e1144c0251751925bf4d35ea20
#
_cell.length_a   1.000
_cell.length_b   1.000
_cell.length_c   1.000
_cell.angle_alpha   90.00
_cell.angle_beta   90.00
_cell.angle_gamma   90.00
#
_symmetry.space_group_name_H-M   'P 1'
#
loop_
_entity.id
_entity.type
_entity.pdbx_description
1 polymer ?
#
loop_
_entity_poly.entity_id
_entity_poly.type
_entity_poly.pdbx_seq_one_letter_code
_entity_poly.pdbx_strand_id
1 'polypeptide(L)'
;MNLYYYFELIADERRIRGLFLAKSASASEWKAVSAAIKTLVEEATFDATNEGLTFRAMDPSHVALVDLLWPSVAFESYQCEKPFKFSVRVEDFIKLVGRSDAKDSVEISSTEEDAISVKFTNGYKREFVIHLIETSAGSAPLPKLEFDTKAILTKTIFERVLNDISAVSDQVTLAAQNGTLAFSGKSDMGKAAVALDKTGAELLDLEVKAESKATYNVDYLTSIVRAAGQAADTLTCEFSSKKPVKLEFRLNKQGCRLGFFLAPRVSSE
;
A
#
# COMPACT_ATOMS: atom_id res chain seq x y z
N MET A 1 -3.04 8.64 -45.42
CA MET A 1 -3.14 9.17 -44.05
C MET A 1 -1.74 9.63 -43.65
N ASN A 2 -1.54 10.94 -43.57
CA ASN A 2 -0.23 11.59 -43.66
C ASN A 2 0.53 11.51 -42.34
N LEU A 3 1.80 11.10 -42.36
CA LEU A 3 2.70 11.03 -41.20
C LEU A 3 2.76 12.36 -40.41
N TYR A 4 2.46 13.46 -41.04
CA TYR A 4 2.36 14.79 -40.46
C TYR A 4 1.26 14.92 -39.42
N TYR A 5 0.13 14.23 -39.58
CA TYR A 5 -0.97 14.20 -38.59
C TYR A 5 -0.61 13.41 -37.33
N TYR A 6 0.29 12.42 -37.47
CA TYR A 6 0.76 11.64 -36.32
C TYR A 6 1.76 12.42 -35.45
N PHE A 7 2.53 13.33 -36.11
CA PHE A 7 3.47 14.20 -35.39
C PHE A 7 2.81 15.45 -34.81
N GLU A 8 1.72 15.96 -35.37
CA GLU A 8 0.92 17.04 -34.77
C GLU A 8 0.18 16.57 -33.51
N LEU A 9 -0.26 15.32 -33.45
CA LEU A 9 -0.83 14.72 -32.22
C LEU A 9 0.19 14.59 -31.09
N ILE A 10 1.49 14.51 -31.40
CA ILE A 10 2.60 14.46 -30.43
C ILE A 10 3.11 15.87 -30.09
N ALA A 11 2.88 16.84 -30.94
CA ALA A 11 3.41 18.20 -30.80
C ALA A 11 2.46 19.18 -30.07
N ASP A 12 1.22 18.80 -29.79
CA ASP A 12 0.27 19.65 -29.08
C ASP A 12 0.42 19.56 -27.54
N GLU A 13 1.67 19.76 -27.07
CA GLU A 13 1.99 19.94 -25.63
C GLU A 13 1.24 21.13 -24.99
N ARG A 14 0.51 21.92 -25.76
CA ARG A 14 -0.22 23.09 -25.26
C ARG A 14 -1.71 22.86 -25.07
N ARG A 15 -2.26 21.72 -25.46
CA ARG A 15 -3.71 21.48 -25.42
C ARG A 15 -4.19 20.52 -24.33
N ILE A 16 -3.28 19.79 -23.68
CA ILE A 16 -3.63 18.97 -22.53
C ILE A 16 -3.19 19.70 -21.24
N ARG A 17 -3.87 20.78 -20.89
CA ARG A 17 -3.98 21.16 -19.47
C ARG A 17 -4.93 20.15 -18.85
N GLY A 18 -4.42 18.92 -18.65
CA GLY A 18 -5.14 17.90 -17.93
C GLY A 18 -5.45 18.39 -16.53
N LEU A 19 -6.63 18.05 -16.03
CA LEU A 19 -7.04 18.35 -14.65
C LEU A 19 -6.05 17.78 -13.61
N PHE A 20 -5.29 16.74 -14.00
CA PHE A 20 -4.38 16.00 -13.14
C PHE A 20 -3.17 15.47 -13.91
N LEU A 21 -1.99 15.55 -13.26
CA LEU A 21 -0.76 14.92 -13.70
C LEU A 21 0.08 14.54 -12.47
N ALA A 22 0.56 13.29 -12.43
CA ALA A 22 1.50 12.80 -11.44
C ALA A 22 2.63 12.01 -12.13
N LYS A 23 3.87 12.49 -12.01
CA LYS A 23 5.06 11.85 -12.59
C LYS A 23 6.00 11.36 -11.50
N SER A 24 6.31 10.08 -11.50
CA SER A 24 7.26 9.42 -10.59
C SER A 24 8.55 9.09 -11.34
N ALA A 25 9.69 9.21 -10.66
CA ALA A 25 11.01 8.86 -11.21
C ALA A 25 11.16 7.37 -11.52
N SER A 26 10.40 6.53 -10.81
CA SER A 26 10.45 5.07 -10.90
C SER A 26 9.07 4.45 -10.90
N ALA A 27 8.93 3.35 -11.61
CA ALA A 27 7.72 2.52 -11.60
C ALA A 27 7.57 1.67 -10.33
N SER A 28 8.62 1.53 -9.52
CA SER A 28 8.63 0.62 -8.37
C SER A 28 7.55 0.94 -7.34
N GLU A 29 7.34 2.24 -7.07
CA GLU A 29 6.32 2.70 -6.11
C GLU A 29 4.90 2.37 -6.60
N TRP A 30 4.62 2.62 -7.89
CA TRP A 30 3.33 2.28 -8.47
C TRP A 30 3.06 0.77 -8.47
N LYS A 31 4.11 -0.05 -8.71
CA LYS A 31 4.01 -1.52 -8.61
C LYS A 31 3.68 -1.96 -7.19
N ALA A 32 4.39 -1.42 -6.20
CA ALA A 32 4.14 -1.75 -4.80
C ALA A 32 2.74 -1.29 -4.34
N VAL A 33 2.34 -0.05 -4.67
CA VAL A 33 1.02 0.48 -4.35
C VAL A 33 -0.08 -0.38 -4.97
N SER A 34 0.02 -0.68 -6.27
CA SER A 34 -0.99 -1.48 -6.97
C SER A 34 -1.10 -2.90 -6.44
N ALA A 35 0.06 -3.56 -6.18
CA ALA A 35 0.11 -4.89 -5.61
C ALA A 35 -0.51 -4.92 -4.20
N ALA A 36 -0.22 -3.91 -3.40
CA ALA A 36 -0.74 -3.77 -2.05
C ALA A 36 -2.28 -3.56 -2.04
N ILE A 37 -2.80 -2.71 -2.91
CA ILE A 37 -4.24 -2.47 -3.06
C ILE A 37 -4.96 -3.75 -3.50
N LYS A 38 -4.38 -4.51 -4.44
CA LYS A 38 -4.95 -5.77 -4.95
C LYS A 38 -5.14 -6.83 -3.87
N THR A 39 -4.39 -6.78 -2.77
CA THR A 39 -4.57 -7.74 -1.67
C THR A 39 -5.92 -7.63 -0.98
N LEU A 40 -6.58 -6.48 -1.07
CA LEU A 40 -7.82 -6.19 -0.35
C LEU A 40 -9.01 -5.90 -1.27
N VAL A 41 -8.79 -5.26 -2.43
CA VAL A 41 -9.88 -4.80 -3.30
C VAL A 41 -9.58 -5.03 -4.79
N GLU A 42 -10.64 -5.12 -5.59
CA GLU A 42 -10.56 -5.30 -7.04
C GLU A 42 -10.67 -3.99 -7.81
N GLU A 43 -11.29 -2.98 -7.21
CA GLU A 43 -11.47 -1.64 -7.78
C GLU A 43 -10.85 -0.59 -6.85
N ALA A 44 -10.21 0.41 -7.43
CA ALA A 44 -9.57 1.48 -6.69
C ALA A 44 -10.00 2.84 -7.21
N THR A 45 -10.52 3.68 -6.30
CA THR A 45 -10.81 5.09 -6.54
C THR A 45 -9.73 5.94 -5.88
N PHE A 46 -8.91 6.57 -6.68
CA PHE A 46 -7.91 7.52 -6.22
C PHE A 46 -8.49 8.93 -6.15
N ASP A 47 -8.19 9.63 -5.06
CA ASP A 47 -8.51 11.04 -4.87
C ASP A 47 -7.23 11.87 -5.07
N ALA A 48 -7.18 12.67 -6.12
CA ALA A 48 -6.11 13.60 -6.40
C ALA A 48 -6.51 15.02 -5.96
N THR A 49 -5.64 15.67 -5.22
CA THR A 49 -5.78 17.06 -4.79
C THR A 49 -4.43 17.79 -4.98
N ASN A 50 -4.37 19.09 -4.73
CA ASN A 50 -3.10 19.82 -4.73
C ASN A 50 -2.08 19.31 -3.68
N GLU A 51 -2.55 18.62 -2.63
CA GLU A 51 -1.71 18.04 -1.59
C GLU A 51 -1.07 16.71 -2.00
N GLY A 52 -1.65 16.01 -2.97
CA GLY A 52 -1.17 14.73 -3.47
C GLY A 52 -2.28 13.76 -3.83
N LEU A 53 -1.91 12.50 -3.90
CA LEU A 53 -2.77 11.38 -4.24
C LEU A 53 -3.09 10.57 -2.99
N THR A 54 -4.35 10.28 -2.77
CA THR A 54 -4.82 9.42 -1.69
C THR A 54 -5.72 8.31 -2.20
N PHE A 55 -5.75 7.21 -1.49
CA PHE A 55 -6.67 6.11 -1.71
C PHE A 55 -6.99 5.46 -0.38
N ARG A 56 -8.25 5.08 -0.18
CA ARG A 56 -8.65 4.30 0.99
C ARG A 56 -9.82 3.40 0.69
N ALA A 57 -9.68 2.13 1.07
CA ALA A 57 -10.76 1.16 0.92
C ALA A 57 -10.70 0.09 2.01
N MET A 58 -11.84 -0.53 2.27
CA MET A 58 -11.95 -1.75 3.07
C MET A 58 -12.11 -2.96 2.15
N ASP A 59 -11.65 -4.11 2.61
CA ASP A 59 -11.94 -5.38 1.97
C ASP A 59 -13.44 -5.72 2.03
N PRO A 60 -13.96 -6.61 1.16
CA PRO A 60 -15.38 -6.97 1.14
C PRO A 60 -15.91 -7.57 2.45
N SER A 61 -15.03 -8.17 3.26
CA SER A 61 -15.40 -8.73 4.58
C SER A 61 -15.40 -7.70 5.70
N HIS A 62 -14.99 -6.46 5.43
CA HIS A 62 -14.90 -5.36 6.38
C HIS A 62 -13.97 -5.63 7.58
N VAL A 63 -12.95 -6.47 7.40
CA VAL A 63 -11.96 -6.80 8.43
C VAL A 63 -10.60 -6.15 8.20
N ALA A 64 -10.32 -5.72 6.98
CA ALA A 64 -9.07 -5.06 6.62
C ALA A 64 -9.32 -3.74 5.87
N LEU A 65 -8.43 -2.76 6.11
CA LEU A 65 -8.47 -1.46 5.43
C LEU A 65 -7.07 -1.13 4.92
N VAL A 66 -6.98 -0.61 3.71
CA VAL A 66 -5.77 0.00 3.14
C VAL A 66 -5.94 1.50 3.03
N ASP A 67 -4.89 2.25 3.40
CA ASP A 67 -4.82 3.71 3.34
C ASP A 67 -3.51 4.13 2.67
N LEU A 68 -3.61 4.75 1.50
CA LEU A 68 -2.49 5.35 0.77
C LEU A 68 -2.48 6.85 1.00
N LEU A 69 -1.33 7.37 1.39
CA LEU A 69 -1.01 8.78 1.31
C LEU A 69 0.24 8.97 0.46
N TRP A 70 0.12 9.68 -0.64
CA TRP A 70 1.23 9.98 -1.55
C TRP A 70 1.29 11.49 -1.78
N PRO A 71 2.09 12.23 -0.98
CA PRO A 71 2.17 13.69 -1.06
C PRO A 71 2.67 14.18 -2.41
N SER A 72 2.20 15.33 -2.85
CA SER A 72 2.60 15.94 -4.14
C SER A 72 4.10 16.14 -4.26
N VAL A 73 4.79 16.45 -3.16
CA VAL A 73 6.25 16.62 -3.10
C VAL A 73 7.05 15.33 -3.34
N ALA A 74 6.39 14.17 -3.31
CA ALA A 74 7.00 12.88 -3.56
C ALA A 74 7.06 12.52 -5.06
N PHE A 75 6.43 13.30 -5.93
CA PHE A 75 6.49 13.16 -7.38
C PHE A 75 7.57 14.06 -7.98
N GLU A 76 8.14 13.67 -9.12
CA GLU A 76 9.02 14.56 -9.92
C GLU A 76 8.26 15.78 -10.44
N SER A 77 7.01 15.56 -10.83
CA SER A 77 6.07 16.60 -11.27
C SER A 77 4.68 16.20 -10.83
N TYR A 78 3.97 17.15 -10.25
CA TYR A 78 2.60 16.96 -9.80
C TYR A 78 1.79 18.22 -10.12
N GLN A 79 0.64 18.05 -10.75
CA GLN A 79 -0.31 19.10 -11.05
C GLN A 79 -1.72 18.59 -10.79
N CYS A 80 -2.49 19.34 -10.02
CA CYS A 80 -3.91 19.06 -9.78
C CYS A 80 -4.60 20.40 -9.54
N GLU A 81 -5.15 21.00 -10.60
CA GLU A 81 -5.78 22.33 -10.52
C GLU A 81 -7.11 22.29 -9.77
N LYS A 82 -7.82 21.17 -9.88
CA LYS A 82 -9.07 20.91 -9.17
C LYS A 82 -9.07 19.47 -8.65
N PRO A 83 -9.73 19.18 -7.51
CA PRO A 83 -9.87 17.82 -7.06
C PRO A 83 -10.38 16.90 -8.19
N PHE A 84 -9.65 15.84 -8.45
CA PHE A 84 -9.93 14.87 -9.49
C PHE A 84 -9.98 13.46 -8.90
N LYS A 85 -11.07 12.73 -9.20
CA LYS A 85 -11.21 11.34 -8.80
C LYS A 85 -11.15 10.46 -10.02
N PHE A 86 -10.39 9.38 -9.91
CA PHE A 86 -10.36 8.37 -10.98
C PHE A 86 -10.42 6.97 -10.40
N SER A 87 -11.24 6.14 -11.02
CA SER A 87 -11.48 4.77 -10.58
C SER A 87 -11.03 3.79 -11.66
N VAL A 88 -10.28 2.78 -11.22
CA VAL A 88 -9.71 1.76 -12.12
C VAL A 88 -9.93 0.36 -11.57
N ARG A 89 -9.99 -0.63 -12.47
CA ARG A 89 -9.82 -2.03 -12.08
C ARG A 89 -8.35 -2.27 -11.74
N VAL A 90 -8.09 -2.67 -10.52
CA VAL A 90 -6.72 -2.82 -9.99
C VAL A 90 -5.91 -3.82 -10.83
N GLU A 91 -6.53 -4.90 -11.29
CA GLU A 91 -5.87 -5.90 -12.13
C GLU A 91 -5.39 -5.34 -13.47
N ASP A 92 -6.22 -4.53 -14.14
CA ASP A 92 -5.85 -3.89 -15.41
C ASP A 92 -4.74 -2.87 -15.21
N PHE A 93 -4.81 -2.10 -14.13
CA PHE A 93 -3.76 -1.16 -13.76
C PHE A 93 -2.43 -1.87 -13.46
N ILE A 94 -2.45 -2.98 -12.71
CA ILE A 94 -1.27 -3.83 -12.44
C ILE A 94 -0.67 -4.38 -13.73
N LYS A 95 -1.48 -4.86 -14.67
CA LYS A 95 -0.99 -5.36 -15.97
C LYS A 95 -0.24 -4.28 -16.74
N LEU A 96 -0.70 -3.03 -16.68
CA LEU A 96 -0.01 -1.90 -17.33
C LEU A 96 1.29 -1.54 -16.61
N VAL A 97 1.21 -1.29 -15.31
CA VAL A 97 2.38 -0.92 -14.50
C VAL A 97 3.43 -2.04 -14.49
N GLY A 98 2.99 -3.30 -14.55
CA GLY A 98 3.86 -4.48 -14.68
C GLY A 98 4.70 -4.51 -15.96
N ARG A 99 4.29 -3.79 -17.03
CA ARG A 99 5.08 -3.67 -18.27
C ARG A 99 6.23 -2.68 -18.19
N SER A 100 6.32 -1.92 -17.09
CA SER A 100 7.42 -0.98 -16.88
C SER A 100 8.68 -1.71 -16.42
N ASP A 101 9.83 -1.17 -16.82
CA ASP A 101 11.13 -1.56 -16.30
C ASP A 101 11.48 -0.74 -15.05
N ALA A 102 12.46 -1.20 -14.26
CA ALA A 102 12.86 -0.50 -13.03
C ALA A 102 13.40 0.93 -13.28
N LYS A 103 13.85 1.21 -14.51
CA LYS A 103 14.39 2.52 -14.92
C LYS A 103 13.36 3.41 -15.61
N ASP A 104 12.13 2.93 -15.80
CA ASP A 104 11.09 3.74 -16.40
C ASP A 104 10.60 4.81 -15.41
N SER A 105 10.53 6.06 -15.87
CA SER A 105 9.68 7.04 -15.22
C SER A 105 8.24 6.77 -15.61
N VAL A 106 7.31 7.02 -14.71
CA VAL A 106 5.87 6.82 -14.89
C VAL A 106 5.15 8.14 -14.74
N GLU A 107 4.39 8.50 -15.76
CA GLU A 107 3.49 9.66 -15.72
C GLU A 107 2.05 9.16 -15.85
N ILE A 108 1.20 9.56 -14.92
CA ILE A 108 -0.24 9.33 -14.97
C ILE A 108 -0.91 10.69 -15.08
N SER A 109 -1.76 10.85 -16.08
CA SER A 109 -2.46 12.12 -16.32
C SER A 109 -3.88 11.88 -16.80
N SER A 110 -4.78 12.81 -16.49
CA SER A 110 -6.11 12.82 -17.09
C SER A 110 -6.00 13.27 -18.55
N THR A 111 -6.60 12.53 -19.47
CA THR A 111 -6.69 12.92 -20.89
C THR A 111 -8.04 13.54 -21.21
N GLU A 112 -9.09 12.96 -20.65
CA GLU A 112 -10.50 13.33 -20.78
C GLU A 112 -11.17 13.10 -19.41
N GLU A 113 -12.45 13.38 -19.29
CA GLU A 113 -13.17 13.19 -18.02
C GLU A 113 -13.27 11.71 -17.61
N ASP A 114 -13.25 10.81 -18.59
CA ASP A 114 -13.48 9.35 -18.41
C ASP A 114 -12.25 8.47 -18.70
N ALA A 115 -11.06 9.08 -18.88
CA ALA A 115 -9.85 8.33 -19.20
C ALA A 115 -8.59 8.93 -18.55
N ILE A 116 -7.65 8.05 -18.24
CA ILE A 116 -6.29 8.43 -17.85
C ILE A 116 -5.27 7.86 -18.84
N SER A 117 -4.21 8.62 -19.08
CA SER A 117 -3.02 8.18 -19.78
C SER A 117 -1.97 7.72 -18.77
N VAL A 118 -1.36 6.57 -19.04
CA VAL A 118 -0.20 6.03 -18.31
C VAL A 118 0.97 5.99 -19.27
N LYS A 119 1.98 6.85 -19.04
CA LYS A 119 3.18 6.95 -19.89
C LYS A 119 4.39 6.41 -19.17
N PHE A 120 5.16 5.61 -19.89
CA PHE A 120 6.47 5.13 -19.44
C PHE A 120 7.55 5.72 -20.34
N THR A 121 8.63 6.22 -19.73
CA THR A 121 9.76 6.82 -20.48
C THR A 121 11.08 6.28 -19.95
N ASN A 122 11.85 5.64 -20.86
CA ASN A 122 13.21 5.18 -20.63
C ASN A 122 13.91 4.98 -21.99
N GLY A 123 14.49 6.05 -22.55
CA GLY A 123 15.05 6.04 -23.89
C GLY A 123 14.00 6.05 -25.01
N TYR A 124 12.83 5.50 -24.81
CA TYR A 124 11.65 5.57 -25.69
C TYR A 124 10.38 5.76 -24.87
N LYS A 125 9.33 6.26 -25.52
CA LYS A 125 8.05 6.55 -24.88
C LYS A 125 7.02 5.47 -25.21
N ARG A 126 6.28 5.04 -24.22
CA ARG A 126 5.10 4.16 -24.33
C ARG A 126 3.94 4.83 -23.65
N GLU A 127 2.80 4.86 -24.27
CA GLU A 127 1.58 5.44 -23.74
C GLU A 127 0.44 4.45 -23.83
N PHE A 128 -0.32 4.36 -22.76
CA PHE A 128 -1.52 3.55 -22.65
C PHE A 128 -2.64 4.45 -22.12
N VAL A 129 -3.77 4.43 -22.80
CA VAL A 129 -4.98 5.11 -22.33
C VAL A 129 -5.92 4.05 -21.80
N ILE A 130 -6.41 4.25 -20.57
CA ILE A 130 -7.38 3.37 -19.94
C ILE A 130 -8.62 4.15 -19.56
N HIS A 131 -9.78 3.57 -19.87
CA HIS A 131 -11.06 4.13 -19.47
C HIS A 131 -11.28 3.93 -17.98
N LEU A 132 -11.81 4.95 -17.34
CA LEU A 132 -12.20 4.91 -15.94
C LEU A 132 -13.48 4.09 -15.79
N ILE A 133 -13.67 3.55 -14.61
CA ILE A 133 -14.90 2.86 -14.24
C ILE A 133 -15.75 3.75 -13.34
N GLU A 134 -17.06 3.66 -13.47
CA GLU A 134 -17.95 4.23 -12.47
C GLU A 134 -17.99 3.29 -11.27
N THR A 135 -17.73 3.82 -10.09
CA THR A 135 -17.83 3.07 -8.85
C THR A 135 -18.62 3.85 -7.82
N SER A 136 -19.46 3.16 -7.08
CA SER A 136 -20.18 3.70 -5.93
C SER A 136 -19.41 3.55 -4.62
N ALA A 137 -18.22 2.94 -4.65
CA ALA A 137 -17.41 2.72 -3.46
C ALA A 137 -16.93 4.08 -2.90
N GLY A 138 -17.51 4.48 -1.80
CA GLY A 138 -17.06 5.63 -1.02
C GLY A 138 -15.74 5.34 -0.30
N SER A 139 -14.97 6.39 -0.01
CA SER A 139 -13.79 6.27 0.84
C SER A 139 -14.20 5.85 2.26
N ALA A 140 -13.63 4.77 2.77
CA ALA A 140 -13.87 4.32 4.13
C ALA A 140 -13.33 5.35 5.16
N PRO A 141 -13.98 5.55 6.31
CA PRO A 141 -13.46 6.42 7.35
C PRO A 141 -12.16 5.86 7.93
N LEU A 142 -11.15 6.72 8.11
CA LEU A 142 -9.92 6.31 8.79
C LEU A 142 -10.21 6.11 10.29
N PRO A 143 -9.90 4.94 10.87
CA PRO A 143 -10.11 4.73 12.29
C PRO A 143 -9.16 5.60 13.11
N LYS A 144 -9.70 6.35 14.06
CA LYS A 144 -8.91 7.12 15.03
C LYS A 144 -8.54 6.20 16.18
N LEU A 145 -7.37 5.60 16.10
CA LEU A 145 -6.88 4.64 17.08
C LEU A 145 -5.60 5.16 17.75
N GLU A 146 -5.54 5.01 19.05
CA GLU A 146 -4.29 5.15 19.81
C GLU A 146 -3.79 3.76 20.16
N PHE A 147 -2.48 3.56 20.01
CA PHE A 147 -1.85 2.27 20.26
C PHE A 147 -0.90 2.34 21.45
N ASP A 148 -0.88 1.24 22.21
CA ASP A 148 -0.02 1.09 23.40
C ASP A 148 1.34 0.52 23.02
N THR A 149 1.42 -0.21 21.92
CA THR A 149 2.67 -0.79 21.38
C THR A 149 2.93 -0.25 20.00
N LYS A 150 4.19 0.16 19.77
CA LYS A 150 4.74 0.50 18.47
C LYS A 150 6.08 -0.18 18.30
N ALA A 151 6.23 -0.97 17.25
CA ALA A 151 7.46 -1.65 16.88
C ALA A 151 7.89 -1.24 15.46
N ILE A 152 9.19 -1.05 15.26
CA ILE A 152 9.79 -0.91 13.93
C ILE A 152 10.66 -2.12 13.69
N LEU A 153 10.37 -2.83 12.58
CA LEU A 153 11.02 -4.10 12.24
C LEU A 153 11.52 -4.06 10.79
N THR A 154 12.51 -4.91 10.49
CA THR A 154 12.78 -5.22 9.09
C THR A 154 11.62 -6.02 8.50
N LYS A 155 11.28 -5.75 7.26
CA LYS A 155 10.25 -6.50 6.52
C LYS A 155 10.58 -8.00 6.50
N THR A 156 11.86 -8.32 6.31
CA THR A 156 12.34 -9.71 6.19
C THR A 156 12.08 -10.52 7.46
N ILE A 157 12.31 -9.95 8.65
CA ILE A 157 12.03 -10.69 9.88
C ILE A 157 10.53 -10.85 10.10
N PHE A 158 9.73 -9.82 9.83
CA PHE A 158 8.29 -9.93 10.03
C PHE A 158 7.68 -11.00 9.09
N GLU A 159 8.11 -11.03 7.82
CA GLU A 159 7.69 -12.06 6.86
C GLU A 159 8.14 -13.48 7.29
N ARG A 160 9.38 -13.62 7.77
CA ARG A 160 9.89 -14.92 8.29
C ARG A 160 9.06 -15.39 9.47
N VAL A 161 8.81 -14.52 10.44
CA VAL A 161 8.01 -14.87 11.64
C VAL A 161 6.59 -15.30 11.23
N LEU A 162 5.95 -14.59 10.32
CA LEU A 162 4.62 -14.99 9.84
C LEU A 162 4.65 -16.34 9.12
N ASN A 163 5.67 -16.62 8.32
CA ASN A 163 5.84 -17.91 7.65
C ASN A 163 6.08 -19.04 8.69
N ASP A 164 6.89 -18.81 9.72
CA ASP A 164 7.13 -19.79 10.79
C ASP A 164 5.82 -20.11 11.56
N ILE A 165 5.02 -19.08 11.89
CA ILE A 165 3.73 -19.28 12.55
C ILE A 165 2.72 -19.97 11.63
N SER A 166 2.69 -19.61 10.34
CA SER A 166 1.76 -20.19 9.36
C SER A 166 1.95 -21.70 9.16
N ALA A 167 3.12 -22.24 9.49
CA ALA A 167 3.39 -23.67 9.45
C ALA A 167 2.54 -24.48 10.44
N VAL A 168 2.02 -23.84 11.49
CA VAL A 168 1.24 -24.52 12.55
C VAL A 168 -0.12 -23.87 12.80
N SER A 169 -0.38 -22.63 12.39
CA SER A 169 -1.61 -21.92 12.76
C SER A 169 -1.99 -20.91 11.67
N ASP A 170 -3.28 -20.75 11.40
CA ASP A 170 -3.89 -19.69 10.61
C ASP A 170 -4.01 -18.35 11.36
N GLN A 171 -3.62 -18.33 12.63
CA GLN A 171 -3.67 -17.18 13.52
C GLN A 171 -2.32 -16.91 14.15
N VAL A 172 -1.97 -15.63 14.26
CA VAL A 172 -0.81 -15.16 15.01
C VAL A 172 -1.26 -14.25 16.15
N THR A 173 -0.79 -14.55 17.35
CA THR A 173 -0.93 -13.66 18.51
C THR A 173 0.34 -12.84 18.65
N LEU A 174 0.20 -11.53 18.56
CA LEU A 174 1.22 -10.54 18.89
C LEU A 174 1.10 -10.18 20.35
N ALA A 175 2.22 -10.17 21.06
CA ALA A 175 2.30 -9.72 22.45
C ALA A 175 3.54 -8.85 22.66
N ALA A 176 3.38 -7.75 23.38
CA ALA A 176 4.49 -6.86 23.73
C ALA A 176 4.51 -6.61 25.23
N GLN A 177 5.64 -6.91 25.84
CA GLN A 177 5.87 -6.80 27.28
C GLN A 177 7.37 -6.72 27.57
N ASN A 178 7.78 -5.91 28.54
CA ASN A 178 9.13 -5.88 29.10
C ASN A 178 10.25 -5.76 28.04
N GLY A 179 10.05 -4.98 26.96
CA GLY A 179 11.06 -4.82 25.92
C GLY A 179 11.16 -5.94 24.90
N THR A 180 10.25 -6.92 24.96
CA THR A 180 10.16 -8.04 24.02
C THR A 180 8.90 -7.94 23.19
N LEU A 181 9.01 -8.19 21.89
CA LEU A 181 7.90 -8.41 20.96
C LEU A 181 7.83 -9.89 20.63
N ALA A 182 6.75 -10.55 21.05
CA ALA A 182 6.53 -11.97 20.86
C ALA A 182 5.41 -12.25 19.85
N PHE A 183 5.60 -13.31 19.08
CA PHE A 183 4.63 -13.86 18.14
C PHE A 183 4.38 -15.32 18.48
N SER A 184 3.13 -15.75 18.48
CA SER A 184 2.81 -17.15 18.73
C SER A 184 1.59 -17.60 17.95
N GLY A 185 1.59 -18.88 17.57
CA GLY A 185 0.45 -19.57 16.97
C GLY A 185 0.25 -20.93 17.61
N LYS A 186 -0.99 -21.38 17.67
CA LYS A 186 -1.35 -22.69 18.22
C LYS A 186 -2.50 -23.30 17.42
N SER A 187 -2.40 -24.59 17.15
CA SER A 187 -3.49 -25.42 16.62
C SER A 187 -3.37 -26.83 17.17
N ASP A 188 -4.19 -27.75 16.65
CA ASP A 188 -4.10 -29.18 16.98
C ASP A 188 -2.78 -29.81 16.51
N MET A 189 -2.12 -29.23 15.50
CA MET A 189 -0.81 -29.68 15.02
C MET A 189 0.33 -29.36 16.01
N GLY A 190 0.18 -28.31 16.84
CA GLY A 190 1.25 -27.89 17.73
C GLY A 190 1.27 -26.40 18.04
N LYS A 191 2.45 -25.92 18.40
CA LYS A 191 2.70 -24.52 18.77
C LYS A 191 3.95 -24.00 18.07
N ALA A 192 3.92 -22.74 17.63
CA ALA A 192 5.11 -21.98 17.25
C ALA A 192 5.18 -20.71 18.09
N ALA A 193 6.38 -20.29 18.45
CA ALA A 193 6.61 -19.04 19.17
C ALA A 193 7.95 -18.45 18.74
N VAL A 194 7.97 -17.14 18.50
CA VAL A 194 9.16 -16.36 18.18
C VAL A 194 9.15 -15.13 19.07
N ALA A 195 10.29 -14.80 19.65
CA ALA A 195 10.47 -13.59 20.45
C ALA A 195 11.60 -12.74 19.85
N LEU A 196 11.36 -11.45 19.73
CA LEU A 196 12.32 -10.47 19.26
C LEU A 196 12.61 -9.49 20.39
N ASP A 197 13.90 -9.35 20.70
CA ASP A 197 14.38 -8.41 21.72
C ASP A 197 15.04 -7.19 21.07
N LYS A 198 15.01 -6.05 21.74
CA LYS A 198 15.66 -4.80 21.28
C LYS A 198 17.17 -4.93 21.02
N THR A 199 17.80 -5.98 21.50
CA THR A 199 19.24 -6.25 21.28
C THR A 199 19.54 -6.86 19.92
N GLY A 200 18.50 -7.34 19.20
CA GLY A 200 18.63 -7.92 17.86
C GLY A 200 18.64 -6.86 16.76
N ALA A 201 19.26 -7.17 15.62
CA ALA A 201 19.31 -6.29 14.47
C ALA A 201 17.97 -6.16 13.72
N GLU A 202 17.04 -7.07 13.95
CA GLU A 202 15.77 -7.18 13.22
C GLU A 202 14.66 -6.33 13.85
N LEU A 203 14.67 -6.12 15.17
CA LEU A 203 13.76 -5.24 15.90
C LEU A 203 14.48 -3.89 16.10
N LEU A 204 14.21 -2.96 15.21
CA LEU A 204 14.91 -1.68 15.15
C LEU A 204 14.49 -0.71 16.27
N ASP A 205 13.21 -0.78 16.67
CA ASP A 205 12.67 -0.03 17.80
C ASP A 205 11.44 -0.71 18.38
N LEU A 206 11.20 -0.51 19.69
CA LEU A 206 10.02 -1.00 20.40
C LEU A 206 9.65 -0.02 21.52
N GLU A 207 8.47 0.54 21.42
CA GLU A 207 7.84 1.35 22.45
C GLU A 207 6.64 0.58 23.01
N VAL A 208 6.57 0.39 24.32
CA VAL A 208 5.45 -0.28 25.01
C VAL A 208 4.98 0.64 26.12
N LYS A 209 3.81 1.28 25.94
CA LYS A 209 3.15 2.13 26.93
C LYS A 209 2.37 1.31 27.94
N ALA A 210 1.76 0.21 27.44
CA ALA A 210 1.06 -0.79 28.25
C ALA A 210 1.21 -2.16 27.58
N GLU A 211 1.18 -3.23 28.39
CA GLU A 211 1.17 -4.59 27.87
C GLU A 211 0.05 -4.79 26.86
N SER A 212 0.40 -5.32 25.72
CA SER A 212 -0.53 -5.50 24.62
C SER A 212 -0.51 -6.93 24.13
N LYS A 213 -1.71 -7.49 23.89
CA LYS A 213 -1.86 -8.83 23.32
C LYS A 213 -3.10 -8.87 22.44
N ALA A 214 -2.92 -9.26 21.17
CA ALA A 214 -4.03 -9.43 20.24
C ALA A 214 -3.70 -10.49 19.18
N THR A 215 -4.74 -11.14 18.65
CA THR A 215 -4.60 -12.23 17.68
C THR A 215 -5.18 -11.82 16.34
N TYR A 216 -4.47 -12.13 15.26
CA TYR A 216 -4.83 -11.74 13.89
C TYR A 216 -4.73 -12.92 12.93
N ASN A 217 -5.36 -12.79 11.77
CA ASN A 217 -5.24 -13.78 10.70
C ASN A 217 -3.86 -13.67 10.02
N VAL A 218 -3.16 -14.80 9.89
CA VAL A 218 -1.81 -14.86 9.31
C VAL A 218 -1.82 -14.58 7.83
N ASP A 219 -2.80 -15.08 7.07
CA ASP A 219 -2.83 -14.95 5.61
C ASP A 219 -2.99 -13.50 5.18
N TYR A 220 -3.85 -12.73 5.88
CA TYR A 220 -3.97 -11.28 5.64
C TYR A 220 -2.64 -10.57 5.88
N LEU A 221 -2.00 -10.80 7.02
CA LEU A 221 -0.72 -10.16 7.34
C LEU A 221 0.37 -10.53 6.33
N THR A 222 0.46 -11.81 5.97
CA THR A 222 1.45 -12.31 5.00
C THR A 222 1.24 -11.69 3.63
N SER A 223 -0.01 -11.63 3.16
CA SER A 223 -0.35 -11.03 1.86
C SER A 223 0.00 -9.54 1.81
N ILE A 224 -0.36 -8.79 2.87
CA ILE A 224 -0.05 -7.36 3.02
C ILE A 224 1.46 -7.13 3.01
N VAL A 225 2.21 -7.84 3.84
CA VAL A 225 3.67 -7.66 3.98
C VAL A 225 4.40 -8.00 2.68
N ARG A 226 3.97 -9.06 2.00
CA ARG A 226 4.54 -9.48 0.72
C ARG A 226 4.33 -8.44 -0.39
N ALA A 227 3.13 -7.90 -0.48
CA ALA A 227 2.78 -6.92 -1.50
C ALA A 227 3.39 -5.53 -1.22
N ALA A 228 3.16 -4.96 -0.05
CA ALA A 228 3.66 -3.63 0.32
C ALA A 228 5.18 -3.60 0.50
N GLY A 229 5.78 -4.69 0.97
CA GLY A 229 7.22 -4.82 1.21
C GLY A 229 8.07 -4.89 -0.05
N GLN A 230 7.50 -4.83 -1.26
CA GLN A 230 8.30 -4.78 -2.50
C GLN A 230 9.09 -3.47 -2.65
N ALA A 231 8.64 -2.40 -2.02
CA ALA A 231 9.29 -1.08 -2.06
C ALA A 231 9.68 -0.55 -0.67
N ALA A 232 9.62 -1.38 0.36
CA ALA A 232 9.97 -0.97 1.73
C ALA A 232 10.77 -2.06 2.45
N ASP A 233 11.92 -1.71 3.01
CA ASP A 233 12.79 -2.63 3.76
C ASP A 233 12.34 -2.79 5.22
N THR A 234 11.58 -1.83 5.72
CA THR A 234 11.10 -1.77 7.11
C THR A 234 9.61 -1.49 7.16
N LEU A 235 9.00 -1.88 8.27
CA LEU A 235 7.62 -1.56 8.57
C LEU A 235 7.47 -1.09 10.02
N THR A 236 6.47 -0.27 10.26
CA THR A 236 6.00 0.05 11.61
C THR A 236 4.75 -0.79 11.90
N CYS A 237 4.78 -1.51 13.01
CA CYS A 237 3.66 -2.30 13.53
C CYS A 237 3.15 -1.65 14.82
N GLU A 238 1.89 -1.20 14.81
CA GLU A 238 1.25 -0.59 15.98
C GLU A 238 0.04 -1.43 16.37
N PHE A 239 -0.07 -1.80 17.65
CA PHE A 239 -1.21 -2.57 18.14
C PHE A 239 -1.47 -2.35 19.64
N SER A 240 -2.67 -2.73 20.07
CA SER A 240 -3.08 -2.81 21.47
C SER A 240 -3.99 -4.02 21.66
N SER A 241 -4.20 -4.41 22.89
CA SER A 241 -5.15 -5.49 23.21
C SER A 241 -6.55 -5.18 22.67
N LYS A 242 -7.15 -6.15 21.97
CA LYS A 242 -8.50 -6.08 21.39
C LYS A 242 -8.71 -4.97 20.34
N LYS A 243 -7.64 -4.36 19.80
CA LYS A 243 -7.72 -3.35 18.73
C LYS A 243 -7.17 -3.91 17.42
N PRO A 244 -7.51 -3.31 16.27
CA PRO A 244 -6.86 -3.60 15.01
C PRO A 244 -5.34 -3.40 15.10
N VAL A 245 -4.57 -4.22 14.40
CA VAL A 245 -3.16 -3.91 14.13
C VAL A 245 -3.07 -2.94 12.99
N LYS A 246 -2.16 -1.97 13.08
CA LYS A 246 -1.77 -1.09 11.99
C LYS A 246 -0.37 -1.46 11.53
N LEU A 247 -0.22 -1.74 10.24
CA LEU A 247 1.07 -1.87 9.57
C LEU A 247 1.27 -0.66 8.67
N GLU A 248 2.39 0.03 8.79
CA GLU A 248 2.73 1.17 7.94
C GLU A 248 4.06 0.91 7.22
N PHE A 249 4.05 1.09 5.90
CA PHE A 249 5.20 0.97 5.01
C PHE A 249 5.50 2.34 4.41
N ARG A 250 6.74 2.80 4.55
CA ARG A 250 7.22 4.02 3.90
C ARG A 250 7.90 3.64 2.60
N LEU A 251 7.30 4.04 1.48
CA LEU A 251 7.77 3.65 0.14
C LEU A 251 8.90 4.55 -0.36
N ASN A 252 9.00 5.77 0.16
CA ASN A 252 10.07 6.70 -0.15
C ASN A 252 10.35 7.67 1.01
N LYS A 253 11.41 8.46 0.85
CA LYS A 253 11.83 9.46 1.86
C LYS A 253 10.96 10.72 1.86
N GLN A 254 10.17 10.95 0.81
CA GLN A 254 9.33 12.12 0.61
C GLN A 254 7.92 11.96 1.20
N GLY A 255 7.65 10.85 1.89
CA GLY A 255 6.42 10.66 2.66
C GLY A 255 5.34 9.83 1.98
N CYS A 256 5.62 9.15 0.86
CA CYS A 256 4.71 8.15 0.33
C CYS A 256 4.61 6.99 1.32
N ARG A 257 3.39 6.69 1.78
CA ARG A 257 3.14 5.65 2.77
C ARG A 257 1.88 4.85 2.46
N LEU A 258 1.97 3.57 2.76
CA LEU A 258 0.85 2.63 2.78
C LEU A 258 0.59 2.20 4.21
N GLY A 259 -0.61 2.44 4.71
CA GLY A 259 -1.11 1.96 5.98
C GLY A 259 -2.12 0.84 5.76
N PHE A 260 -2.06 -0.19 6.61
CA PHE A 260 -3.05 -1.26 6.65
C PHE A 260 -3.56 -1.42 8.08
N PHE A 261 -4.86 -1.61 8.21
CA PHE A 261 -5.48 -1.95 9.47
C PHE A 261 -6.13 -3.31 9.32
N LEU A 262 -5.89 -4.21 10.28
CA LEU A 262 -6.51 -5.53 10.30
C LEU A 262 -7.20 -5.74 11.65
N ALA A 263 -8.47 -6.07 11.63
CA ALA A 263 -9.25 -6.36 12.82
C ALA A 263 -8.69 -7.59 13.57
N PRO A 264 -8.71 -7.57 14.90
CA PRO A 264 -8.31 -8.74 15.68
C PRO A 264 -9.36 -9.85 15.56
N ARG A 265 -8.91 -11.09 15.72
CA ARG A 265 -9.81 -12.21 15.96
C ARG A 265 -10.39 -12.10 17.37
N VAL A 266 -11.69 -12.22 17.48
CA VAL A 266 -12.37 -12.34 18.78
C VAL A 266 -12.22 -13.79 19.21
N SER A 267 -11.47 -14.03 20.29
CA SER A 267 -11.48 -15.35 20.95
C SER A 267 -12.87 -15.55 21.53
N SER A 268 -13.63 -16.52 21.05
CA SER A 268 -14.73 -17.07 21.86
C SER A 268 -14.10 -17.69 23.10
N GLU A 269 -14.27 -17.03 24.26
CA GLU A 269 -14.00 -17.61 25.55
C GLU A 269 -14.85 -18.86 25.78
#